data_d1443608c89d97285d5ea98e2ee52349
#
_entry.id   d1443608c89d97285d5ea98e2ee52349
#
_cell.length_a   1.000
_cell.length_b   1.000
_cell.length_c   1.000
_cell.angle_alpha   90.00
_cell.angle_beta   90.00
_cell.angle_gamma   90.00
#
_symmetry.space_group_name_H-M   'P 1'
#
loop_
_entity.id
_entity.type
_entity.pdbx_description
1 polymer ?
#
loop_
_entity_poly.entity_id
_entity_poly.type
_entity_poly.pdbx_seq_one_letter_code
_entity_poly.pdbx_strand_id
1 'polypeptide(L)'
;MKVRYDFVTNSSSTSFVIISDGEFNLKDFIDSVGINNDSEFLDVYEMLFNAFQDNMEPAREYYERNYSASYDSFEEFVEKNLWKSGKEVLPKILEAEQKGKDVFIGQLSSDTNEIECFFCTDEFIIDSPKIYIDAQENGW
;
A
#
# COMPACT_ATOMS: atom_id res chain seq x y z
N MET A 1 -24.41 3.00 -18.15
CA MET A 1 -23.90 2.72 -17.56
C MET A 1 -23.39 2.24 -17.62
N LYS A 2 -22.93 2.30 -17.58
CA LYS A 2 -22.31 1.58 -17.32
C LYS A 2 -22.49 0.90 -16.49
N VAL A 3 -22.67 0.44 -16.40
CA VAL A 3 -22.72 -0.23 -15.63
C VAL A 3 -22.02 -0.71 -15.24
N ARG A 4 -22.20 -0.55 -14.77
CA ARG A 4 -21.43 -1.05 -14.07
C ARG A 4 -21.14 -2.34 -14.28
N TYR A 5 -21.72 -3.04 -14.81
CA TYR A 5 -21.13 -4.22 -14.98
C TYR A 5 -19.98 -3.97 -15.80
N ASP A 6 -19.91 -2.82 -16.22
CA ASP A 6 -18.80 -2.51 -16.81
C ASP A 6 -17.70 -2.45 -15.97
N PHE A 7 -17.90 -2.24 -14.70
CA PHE A 7 -16.81 -2.24 -13.89
C PHE A 7 -16.24 -3.59 -13.90
N VAL A 8 -16.92 -4.53 -14.34
CA VAL A 8 -16.40 -5.84 -14.48
C VAL A 8 -15.30 -5.89 -15.50
N THR A 9 -15.35 -4.99 -16.47
CA THR A 9 -14.31 -4.94 -17.47
C THR A 9 -13.25 -3.90 -17.13
N ASN A 10 -13.48 -3.10 -16.09
CA ASN A 10 -12.51 -2.10 -15.67
C ASN A 10 -11.72 -2.63 -14.50
N SER A 11 -10.40 -2.58 -14.59
CA SER A 11 -9.57 -2.89 -13.46
C SER A 11 -9.69 -1.82 -12.41
N SER A 12 -9.74 -2.21 -11.16
CA SER A 12 -9.56 -1.25 -10.08
C SER A 12 -8.21 -1.51 -9.44
N SER A 13 -7.63 -0.47 -8.89
CA SER A 13 -6.36 -0.59 -8.21
C SER A 13 -6.34 0.32 -7.00
N THR A 14 -5.54 -0.04 -6.01
CA THR A 14 -5.32 0.79 -4.84
C THR A 14 -3.83 0.95 -4.65
N SER A 15 -3.37 2.17 -4.63
CA SER A 15 -1.97 2.47 -4.31
C SER A 15 -1.78 2.41 -2.80
N PHE A 16 -0.67 1.84 -2.37
CA PHE A 16 -0.38 1.74 -0.94
C PHE A 16 1.02 2.25 -0.63
N VAL A 17 1.20 2.69 0.61
CA VAL A 17 2.50 3.04 1.17
C VAL A 17 2.70 2.20 2.41
N ILE A 18 3.86 1.57 2.54
CA ILE A 18 4.22 0.79 3.73
C ILE A 18 5.45 1.42 4.35
N ILE A 19 5.39 1.70 5.65
CA ILE A 19 6.53 2.13 6.43
C ILE A 19 6.79 1.02 7.46
N SER A 20 8.00 0.46 7.45
CA SER A 20 8.35 -0.63 8.33
C SER A 20 9.57 -0.28 9.18
N ASP A 21 9.46 -0.48 10.48
CA ASP A 21 10.57 -0.31 11.40
C ASP A 21 11.32 -1.65 11.44
N GLY A 22 12.31 -1.76 10.59
CA GLY A 22 13.00 -3.00 10.35
C GLY A 22 12.36 -3.78 9.20
N GLU A 23 12.73 -5.04 9.07
CA GLU A 23 12.23 -5.85 7.96
C GLU A 23 10.71 -6.01 8.00
N PHE A 24 10.07 -5.87 6.87
CA PHE A 24 8.64 -6.09 6.74
C PHE A 24 8.42 -7.61 6.69
N ASN A 25 7.96 -8.19 7.78
CA ASN A 25 7.80 -9.63 7.89
C ASN A 25 6.39 -10.01 8.32
N LEU A 26 6.05 -11.27 8.10
CA LEU A 26 4.69 -11.77 8.35
C LEU A 26 4.28 -11.64 9.82
N LYS A 27 5.18 -11.96 10.73
CA LYS A 27 4.86 -11.92 12.16
C LYS A 27 4.46 -10.52 12.59
N ASP A 28 5.26 -9.52 12.22
CA ASP A 28 4.98 -8.14 12.58
C ASP A 28 3.72 -7.65 11.90
N PHE A 29 3.46 -8.09 10.68
CA PHE A 29 2.24 -7.72 9.96
C PHE A 29 1.00 -8.30 10.66
N ILE A 30 1.02 -9.57 11.01
CA ILE A 30 -0.10 -10.22 11.70
C ILE A 30 -0.35 -9.55 13.06
N ASP A 31 0.73 -9.24 13.79
CA ASP A 31 0.60 -8.52 15.07
C ASP A 31 -0.02 -7.14 14.85
N SER A 32 0.33 -6.47 13.75
CA SER A 32 -0.15 -5.12 13.46
C SER A 32 -1.63 -5.09 13.11
N VAL A 33 -2.16 -6.11 12.44
CA VAL A 33 -3.59 -6.18 12.15
C VAL A 33 -4.41 -6.66 13.34
N GLY A 34 -3.74 -7.17 14.37
CA GLY A 34 -4.43 -7.50 15.64
C GLY A 34 -5.20 -8.82 15.66
N ILE A 35 -4.86 -9.76 14.78
CA ILE A 35 -5.52 -11.07 14.81
C ILE A 35 -4.65 -12.09 15.53
N ASN A 36 -5.29 -13.09 16.10
CA ASN A 36 -4.60 -14.17 16.81
C ASN A 36 -4.11 -15.24 15.82
N ASN A 37 -3.08 -15.97 16.20
CA ASN A 37 -2.53 -17.02 15.36
C ASN A 37 -3.49 -18.17 15.10
N ASP A 38 -4.54 -18.30 15.92
CA ASP A 38 -5.56 -19.32 15.71
C ASP A 38 -6.84 -18.77 15.09
N SER A 39 -6.80 -17.54 14.57
CA SER A 39 -7.95 -16.92 13.92
C SER A 39 -8.28 -17.62 12.60
N GLU A 40 -9.57 -17.69 12.29
CA GLU A 40 -10.02 -18.19 11.00
C GLU A 40 -9.59 -17.28 9.85
N PHE A 41 -9.28 -16.02 10.16
CA PHE A 41 -8.89 -15.03 9.15
C PHE A 41 -7.38 -14.98 8.92
N LEU A 42 -6.62 -15.81 9.62
CA LEU A 42 -5.16 -15.78 9.49
C LEU A 42 -4.72 -15.99 8.04
N ASP A 43 -5.31 -16.97 7.35
CA ASP A 43 -4.94 -17.28 5.98
C ASP A 43 -5.19 -16.09 5.03
N VAL A 44 -6.28 -15.37 5.23
CA VAL A 44 -6.61 -14.19 4.42
C VAL A 44 -5.54 -13.11 4.59
N TYR A 45 -5.09 -12.88 5.81
CA TYR A 45 -4.08 -11.85 6.07
C TYR A 45 -2.68 -12.30 5.66
N GLU A 46 -2.40 -13.60 5.68
CA GLU A 46 -1.15 -14.10 5.10
C GLU A 46 -1.12 -13.89 3.59
N MET A 47 -2.26 -14.09 2.92
CA MET A 47 -2.37 -13.84 1.49
C MET A 47 -2.22 -12.35 1.18
N LEU A 48 -2.78 -11.48 2.03
CA LEU A 48 -2.63 -10.03 1.86
C LEU A 48 -1.16 -9.62 2.04
N PHE A 49 -0.48 -10.18 3.04
CA PHE A 49 0.94 -9.91 3.25
C PHE A 49 1.74 -10.28 1.99
N ASN A 50 1.47 -11.45 1.42
CA ASN A 50 2.15 -11.89 0.20
C ASN A 50 1.85 -10.96 -0.98
N ALA A 51 0.62 -10.47 -1.08
CA ALA A 51 0.25 -9.52 -2.13
C ALA A 51 1.03 -8.21 -1.98
N PHE A 52 1.18 -7.71 -0.76
CA PHE A 52 2.00 -6.53 -0.54
C PHE A 52 3.44 -6.78 -0.94
N GLN A 53 4.02 -7.90 -0.52
CA GLN A 53 5.41 -8.21 -0.84
C GLN A 53 5.63 -8.35 -2.34
N ASP A 54 4.69 -8.93 -3.06
CA ASP A 54 4.82 -9.14 -4.50
C ASP A 54 4.75 -7.82 -5.28
N ASN A 55 4.15 -6.80 -4.70
CA ASN A 55 3.88 -5.55 -5.41
C ASN A 55 4.65 -4.35 -4.88
N MET A 56 5.32 -4.46 -3.75
CA MET A 56 6.00 -3.30 -3.16
C MET A 56 7.42 -3.12 -3.69
N GLU A 57 7.83 -1.87 -3.75
CA GLU A 57 9.20 -1.50 -4.13
C GLU A 57 9.64 -0.36 -3.22
N PRO A 58 10.95 -0.20 -2.98
CA PRO A 58 11.44 0.96 -2.24
C PRO A 58 10.92 2.23 -2.88
N ALA A 59 10.33 3.11 -2.09
CA ALA A 59 9.55 4.23 -2.62
C ALA A 59 10.37 5.18 -3.49
N ARG A 60 11.57 5.53 -3.08
CA ARG A 60 12.40 6.47 -3.85
C ARG A 60 12.89 5.86 -5.16
N GLU A 61 13.22 4.58 -5.17
CA GLU A 61 13.63 3.88 -6.38
C GLU A 61 12.47 3.77 -7.37
N TYR A 62 11.27 3.52 -6.85
CA TYR A 62 10.07 3.47 -7.66
C TYR A 62 9.82 4.82 -8.33
N TYR A 63 9.95 5.91 -7.58
CA TYR A 63 9.81 7.25 -8.12
C TYR A 63 10.86 7.52 -9.20
N GLU A 64 12.11 7.24 -8.93
CA GLU A 64 13.19 7.54 -9.86
C GLU A 64 13.03 6.79 -11.17
N ARG A 65 12.60 5.53 -11.10
CA ARG A 65 12.47 4.71 -12.30
C ARG A 65 11.24 5.06 -13.13
N ASN A 66 10.14 5.42 -12.48
CA ASN A 66 8.86 5.55 -13.17
C ASN A 66 8.35 6.98 -13.31
N TYR A 67 8.73 7.88 -12.43
CA TYR A 67 8.08 9.18 -12.34
C TYR A 67 9.03 10.38 -12.26
N SER A 68 10.34 10.16 -12.33
CA SER A 68 11.29 11.26 -12.22
C SER A 68 11.18 12.26 -13.38
N ALA A 69 10.64 11.84 -14.52
CA ALA A 69 10.40 12.74 -15.63
C ALA A 69 9.06 13.48 -15.53
N SER A 70 8.15 13.02 -14.65
CA SER A 70 6.82 13.59 -14.54
C SER A 70 6.68 14.56 -13.37
N TYR A 71 7.50 14.39 -12.33
CA TYR A 71 7.46 15.23 -11.13
C TYR A 71 8.87 15.70 -10.79
N ASP A 72 8.99 16.93 -10.34
CA ASP A 72 10.30 17.54 -10.06
C ASP A 72 10.99 16.96 -8.85
N SER A 73 10.23 16.38 -7.93
CA SER A 73 10.80 15.82 -6.70
C SER A 73 9.97 14.65 -6.20
N PHE A 74 10.58 13.83 -5.36
CA PHE A 74 9.89 12.73 -4.70
C PHE A 74 8.71 13.27 -3.87
N GLU A 75 8.92 14.38 -3.18
CA GLU A 75 7.87 15.01 -2.36
C GLU A 75 6.65 15.40 -3.20
N GLU A 76 6.90 16.00 -4.36
CA GLU A 76 5.82 16.35 -5.27
C GLU A 76 5.09 15.10 -5.77
N PHE A 77 5.85 14.06 -6.09
CA PHE A 77 5.29 12.79 -6.53
C PHE A 77 4.35 12.22 -5.47
N VAL A 78 4.77 12.18 -4.20
CA VAL A 78 3.95 11.65 -3.12
C VAL A 78 2.67 12.47 -2.97
N GLU A 79 2.78 13.78 -2.92
CA GLU A 79 1.60 14.63 -2.71
C GLU A 79 0.60 14.57 -3.84
N LYS A 80 1.07 14.49 -5.07
CA LYS A 80 0.17 14.53 -6.23
C LYS A 80 -0.30 13.16 -6.68
N ASN A 81 0.54 12.17 -6.61
CA ASN A 81 0.17 10.82 -7.03
C ASN A 81 -0.74 10.16 -6.00
N LEU A 82 -0.54 10.44 -4.73
CA LEU A 82 -1.42 9.97 -3.66
C LEU A 82 -2.35 11.12 -3.28
N TRP A 83 -3.26 11.43 -4.17
CA TRP A 83 -4.06 12.66 -4.07
C TRP A 83 -5.01 12.71 -2.88
N LYS A 84 -5.41 11.56 -2.33
CA LYS A 84 -6.27 11.54 -1.14
C LYS A 84 -5.47 11.70 0.15
N SER A 85 -4.35 11.03 0.25
CA SER A 85 -3.61 10.93 1.50
C SER A 85 -2.19 11.47 1.45
N GLY A 86 -1.73 11.91 0.28
CA GLY A 86 -0.33 12.30 0.10
C GLY A 86 0.15 13.37 1.07
N LYS A 87 -0.68 14.36 1.35
CA LYS A 87 -0.28 15.43 2.27
C LYS A 87 -0.13 14.96 3.72
N GLU A 88 -0.87 13.92 4.10
CA GLU A 88 -0.77 13.36 5.44
C GLU A 88 0.35 12.34 5.52
N VAL A 89 0.57 11.59 4.45
CA VAL A 89 1.55 10.51 4.41
C VAL A 89 2.96 11.06 4.24
N LEU A 90 3.14 12.13 3.47
CA LEU A 90 4.47 12.65 3.19
C LEU A 90 5.29 12.98 4.45
N PRO A 91 4.74 13.69 5.46
CA PRO A 91 5.51 13.92 6.68
C PRO A 91 5.91 12.62 7.38
N LYS A 92 5.04 11.60 7.33
CA LYS A 92 5.34 10.30 7.94
C LYS A 92 6.47 9.59 7.21
N ILE A 93 6.49 9.69 5.88
CA ILE A 93 7.56 9.10 5.06
C ILE A 93 8.90 9.79 5.39
N LEU A 94 8.91 11.11 5.42
CA LEU A 94 10.15 11.86 5.67
C LEU A 94 10.69 11.58 7.07
N GLU A 95 9.81 11.52 8.07
CA GLU A 95 10.23 11.19 9.41
C GLU A 95 10.78 9.77 9.49
N ALA A 96 10.11 8.82 8.82
CA ALA A 96 10.55 7.43 8.80
C ALA A 96 11.95 7.31 8.18
N GLU A 97 12.18 8.02 7.09
CA GLU A 97 13.49 8.01 6.44
C GLU A 97 14.56 8.56 7.36
N GLN A 98 14.26 9.61 8.11
CA GLN A 98 15.21 10.18 9.06
C GLN A 98 15.53 9.20 10.19
N LYS A 99 14.61 8.34 10.55
CA LYS A 99 14.79 7.35 11.59
C LYS A 99 15.38 6.03 11.08
N GLY A 100 15.69 5.95 9.79
CA GLY A 100 16.25 4.76 9.20
C GLY A 100 15.25 3.64 8.95
N LYS A 101 13.97 3.96 8.91
CA LYS A 101 12.93 2.97 8.60
C LYS A 101 12.81 2.78 7.09
N ASP A 102 12.28 1.64 6.70
CA ASP A 102 12.07 1.32 5.28
C ASP A 102 10.73 1.86 4.81
N VAL A 103 10.69 2.42 3.61
CA VAL A 103 9.46 2.93 3.00
C VAL A 103 9.27 2.27 1.64
N PHE A 104 8.11 1.68 1.44
CA PHE A 104 7.77 1.00 0.18
C PHE A 104 6.49 1.58 -0.39
N ILE A 105 6.33 1.45 -1.70
CA ILE A 105 5.12 1.87 -2.40
C ILE A 105 4.76 0.79 -3.41
N GLY A 106 3.50 0.67 -3.74
CA GLY A 106 3.04 -0.28 -4.74
C GLY A 106 1.55 -0.17 -4.97
N GLN A 107 1.01 -1.13 -5.69
CA GLN A 107 -0.42 -1.17 -5.98
C GLN A 107 -0.95 -2.59 -5.86
N LEU A 108 -2.16 -2.70 -5.35
CA LEU A 108 -2.95 -3.92 -5.45
C LEU A 108 -3.89 -3.75 -6.64
N SER A 109 -4.14 -4.82 -7.39
CA SER A 109 -4.99 -4.75 -8.59
C SER A 109 -6.04 -5.85 -8.58
N SER A 110 -7.26 -5.50 -8.96
CA SER A 110 -8.35 -6.46 -9.05
C SER A 110 -8.10 -7.54 -10.10
N ASP A 111 -7.18 -7.32 -11.01
CA ASP A 111 -6.87 -8.28 -12.07
C ASP A 111 -5.90 -9.37 -11.66
N THR A 112 -5.21 -9.22 -10.54
CA THR A 112 -4.13 -10.11 -10.16
C THR A 112 -4.64 -11.42 -9.54
N ASN A 113 -5.47 -11.32 -8.51
CA ASN A 113 -6.04 -12.50 -7.83
C ASN A 113 -7.19 -12.06 -6.93
N GLU A 114 -7.85 -13.04 -6.31
CA GLU A 114 -9.03 -12.78 -5.50
C GLU A 114 -8.74 -11.92 -4.27
N ILE A 115 -7.59 -12.10 -3.65
CA ILE A 115 -7.22 -11.33 -2.47
C ILE A 115 -6.99 -9.87 -2.82
N GLU A 116 -6.23 -9.61 -3.88
CA GLU A 116 -6.02 -8.24 -4.32
C GLU A 116 -7.34 -7.60 -4.78
N CYS A 117 -8.19 -8.37 -5.45
CA CYS A 117 -9.49 -7.89 -5.86
C CYS A 117 -10.33 -7.48 -4.65
N PHE A 118 -10.34 -8.31 -3.61
CA PHE A 118 -11.11 -8.02 -2.39
C PHE A 118 -10.59 -6.74 -1.70
N PHE A 119 -9.29 -6.63 -1.51
CA PHE A 119 -8.72 -5.51 -0.75
C PHE A 119 -8.61 -4.22 -1.56
N CYS A 120 -8.55 -4.28 -2.87
CA CYS A 120 -8.45 -3.06 -3.66
C CYS A 120 -9.78 -2.28 -3.75
N THR A 121 -10.87 -2.86 -3.26
CA THR A 121 -12.15 -2.16 -3.23
C THR A 121 -12.35 -1.36 -1.95
N ASP A 122 -11.48 -1.53 -0.96
CA ASP A 122 -11.59 -0.85 0.32
C ASP A 122 -10.49 0.19 0.49
N GLU A 123 -10.75 1.13 1.35
CA GLU A 123 -9.74 2.09 1.78
C GLU A 123 -9.42 1.76 3.23
N PHE A 124 -8.15 1.54 3.55
CA PHE A 124 -7.79 1.16 4.92
C PHE A 124 -6.43 1.69 5.32
N ILE A 125 -6.22 1.76 6.63
CA ILE A 125 -4.96 2.12 7.24
C ILE A 125 -4.64 1.10 8.31
N ILE A 126 -3.40 0.64 8.36
CA ILE A 126 -2.90 -0.18 9.45
C ILE A 126 -1.84 0.67 10.15
N ASP A 127 -2.03 0.96 11.42
CA ASP A 127 -1.13 1.83 12.16
C ASP A 127 -0.72 1.15 13.46
N SER A 128 0.50 0.72 13.53
CA SER A 128 1.06 0.07 14.72
C SER A 128 2.49 0.58 14.96
N PRO A 129 3.09 0.27 16.11
CA PRO A 129 4.44 0.74 16.39
C PRO A 129 5.50 0.33 15.37
N LYS A 130 5.33 -0.82 14.73
CA LYS A 130 6.34 -1.32 13.78
C LYS A 130 5.97 -1.13 12.32
N ILE A 131 4.68 -1.06 12.01
CA ILE A 131 4.22 -1.03 10.63
C ILE A 131 3.11 0.00 10.46
N TYR A 132 3.26 0.84 9.46
CA TYR A 132 2.21 1.75 9.03
C TYR A 132 1.92 1.44 7.57
N ILE A 133 0.67 1.19 7.23
CA ILE A 133 0.25 0.95 5.85
C ILE A 133 -0.92 1.88 5.55
N ASP A 134 -0.77 2.67 4.48
CA ASP A 134 -1.84 3.52 3.99
C ASP A 134 -2.27 2.98 2.63
N ALA A 135 -3.50 2.52 2.53
CA ALA A 135 -4.08 1.98 1.31
C ALA A 135 -5.41 2.67 1.02
N GLN A 136 -5.38 4.00 0.98
CA GLN A 136 -6.58 4.81 0.76
C GLN A 136 -6.73 5.30 -0.68
N GLU A 137 -5.73 5.08 -1.53
CA GLU A 137 -5.74 5.61 -2.89
C GLU A 137 -6.40 4.63 -3.85
N ASN A 138 -7.69 4.54 -3.77
CA ASN A 138 -8.47 3.65 -4.63
C ASN A 138 -8.67 4.33 -5.99
N GLY A 139 -8.20 3.70 -7.04
CA GLY A 139 -8.23 4.25 -8.39
C GLY A 139 -9.38 3.76 -9.24
N TRP A 140 -10.56 3.76 -8.72
CA TRP A 140 -11.73 3.39 -9.49
C TRP A 140 -11.99 4.30 -10.67
#